data_c92a1cd1389b70c3e5aeaeee401df964
#
_entry.id   c92a1cd1389b70c3e5aeaeee401df964
#
_cell.length_a   1.000
_cell.length_b   1.000
_cell.length_c   1.000
_cell.angle_alpha   90.00
_cell.angle_beta   90.00
_cell.angle_gamma   90.00
#
_symmetry.space_group_name_H-M   'P 1'
#
loop_
_entity.id
_entity.type
_entity.pdbx_description
1 polymer ?
#
loop_
_entity_poly.entity_id
_entity_poly.type
_entity_poly.pdbx_seq_one_letter_code
_entity_poly.pdbx_strand_id
1 'polypeptide(L)'
;MGALGFDSLTAILKLRLGQRTQYDDIGGINYHGVLINQAYKQLTSAHRLPLVEKSFYFPQMHVVSPSIPTVDGQAYVNAPSDTLRVRHVFDKTTPHKLDWMSIPWYVSQDTRADTTAEGAPLKWSRDGNRIYIFPTPDAVYDLEVWYRRVAADLSASQTTLIGAEWDGAIIALAAYKGHIWLGEYDRAKPDKEEYTDIVTGLINVYAREESDRNEAMLADDQYLRPNR
;
A
#
# COMPACT_ATOMS: atom_id res chain seq x y z
N MET A 1 23.80 0.88 -0.42
CA MET A 1 23.55 0.14 -1.68
C MET A 1 22.27 0.67 -2.28
N GLY A 2 22.18 0.84 -3.62
CA GLY A 2 20.92 1.18 -4.28
C GLY A 2 19.96 -0.01 -4.35
N ALA A 3 18.65 0.24 -4.50
CA ALA A 3 17.65 -0.82 -4.69
C ALA A 3 17.98 -1.65 -5.95
N LEU A 4 17.78 -2.98 -5.85
CA LEU A 4 17.98 -3.88 -6.98
C LEU A 4 16.85 -3.69 -8.01
N GLY A 5 17.23 -3.65 -9.29
CA GLY A 5 16.26 -3.71 -10.38
C GLY A 5 15.61 -5.09 -10.48
N PHE A 6 14.41 -5.14 -11.09
CA PHE A 6 13.65 -6.38 -11.29
C PHE A 6 14.47 -7.50 -11.94
N ASP A 7 15.29 -7.17 -12.95
CA ASP A 7 16.15 -8.16 -13.62
C ASP A 7 17.18 -8.75 -12.67
N SER A 8 17.75 -7.94 -11.76
CA SER A 8 18.69 -8.41 -10.75
C SER A 8 18.01 -9.30 -9.71
N LEU A 9 16.80 -8.91 -9.26
CA LEU A 9 16.01 -9.72 -8.33
C LEU A 9 15.66 -11.09 -8.94
N THR A 10 15.25 -11.10 -10.21
CA THR A 10 14.93 -12.35 -10.93
C THR A 10 16.15 -13.21 -11.15
N ALA A 11 17.31 -12.63 -11.47
CA ALA A 11 18.56 -13.36 -11.64
C ALA A 11 19.02 -14.03 -10.33
N ILE A 12 18.94 -13.30 -9.21
CA ILE A 12 19.27 -13.86 -7.89
C ILE A 12 18.31 -14.98 -7.51
N LEU A 13 17.01 -14.79 -7.74
CA LEU A 13 16.00 -15.82 -7.49
C LEU A 13 16.28 -17.07 -8.35
N LYS A 14 16.63 -16.90 -9.63
CA LYS A 14 16.98 -17.99 -10.53
C LYS A 14 18.16 -18.81 -10.02
N LEU A 15 19.21 -18.15 -9.53
CA LEU A 15 20.36 -18.83 -8.91
C LEU A 15 19.93 -19.60 -7.66
N ARG A 16 19.11 -19.01 -6.81
CA ARG A 16 18.63 -19.59 -5.56
C ARG A 16 17.76 -20.83 -5.78
N LEU A 17 16.90 -20.81 -6.77
CA LEU A 17 16.07 -21.95 -7.18
C LEU A 17 16.84 -23.00 -8.01
N GLY A 18 18.18 -22.86 -8.18
CA GLY A 18 19.05 -23.84 -8.81
C GLY A 18 19.03 -23.82 -10.33
N GLN A 19 18.80 -22.66 -10.95
CA GLN A 19 18.79 -22.44 -12.41
C GLN A 19 17.93 -23.45 -13.18
N ARG A 20 16.80 -23.84 -12.63
CA ARG A 20 15.94 -24.86 -13.21
C ARG A 20 15.16 -24.32 -14.38
N THR A 21 15.28 -24.99 -15.50
CA THR A 21 14.56 -24.68 -16.75
C THR A 21 13.03 -24.78 -16.63
N GLN A 22 12.52 -25.42 -15.57
CA GLN A 22 11.08 -25.51 -15.26
C GLN A 22 10.44 -24.14 -15.00
N TYR A 23 11.25 -23.12 -14.69
CA TYR A 23 10.81 -21.73 -14.50
C TYR A 23 11.20 -20.81 -15.65
N ASP A 24 11.96 -21.33 -16.63
CA ASP A 24 12.29 -20.59 -17.84
C ASP A 24 11.07 -20.60 -18.78
N ASP A 25 10.81 -19.48 -19.37
CA ASP A 25 9.75 -19.14 -20.34
C ASP A 25 8.92 -20.31 -20.91
N ILE A 26 8.04 -20.88 -20.11
CA ILE A 26 7.00 -21.78 -20.62
C ILE A 26 5.89 -20.91 -21.20
N GLY A 27 5.76 -20.88 -22.50
CA GLY A 27 4.73 -20.10 -23.18
C GLY A 27 4.93 -18.58 -23.10
N GLY A 28 6.18 -18.10 -22.95
CA GLY A 28 6.49 -16.67 -22.88
C GLY A 28 6.29 -16.04 -21.49
N ILE A 29 6.11 -16.84 -20.44
CA ILE A 29 5.92 -16.36 -19.07
C ILE A 29 7.20 -16.54 -18.27
N ASN A 30 7.79 -15.43 -17.82
CA ASN A 30 8.90 -15.44 -16.88
C ASN A 30 8.40 -15.76 -15.45
N TYR A 31 8.42 -17.04 -15.06
CA TYR A 31 7.91 -17.48 -13.76
C TYR A 31 8.71 -16.92 -12.58
N HIS A 32 10.00 -16.69 -12.72
CA HIS A 32 10.80 -16.03 -11.68
C HIS A 32 10.32 -14.60 -11.45
N GLY A 33 10.03 -13.87 -12.52
CA GLY A 33 9.45 -12.54 -12.45
C GLY A 33 8.05 -12.54 -11.82
N VAL A 34 7.24 -13.56 -12.13
CA VAL A 34 5.92 -13.73 -11.50
C VAL A 34 6.05 -13.96 -9.99
N LEU A 35 6.99 -14.80 -9.54
CA LEU A 35 7.23 -15.04 -8.11
C LEU A 35 7.71 -13.79 -7.38
N ILE A 36 8.62 -13.02 -7.98
CA ILE A 36 9.09 -11.73 -7.43
C ILE A 36 7.91 -10.76 -7.29
N ASN A 37 7.11 -10.60 -8.35
CA ASN A 37 5.96 -9.69 -8.32
C ASN A 37 4.90 -10.12 -7.30
N GLN A 38 4.65 -11.42 -7.17
CA GLN A 38 3.75 -11.94 -6.14
C GLN A 38 4.27 -11.68 -4.72
N ALA A 39 5.57 -11.91 -4.47
CA ALA A 39 6.19 -11.63 -3.18
C ALA A 39 6.14 -10.12 -2.85
N TYR A 40 6.50 -9.27 -3.81
CA TYR A 40 6.46 -7.82 -3.67
C TYR A 40 5.06 -7.30 -3.37
N LYS A 41 4.05 -7.69 -4.17
CA LYS A 41 2.66 -7.32 -3.94
C LYS A 41 2.13 -7.83 -2.60
N GLN A 42 2.45 -9.06 -2.23
CA GLN A 42 2.01 -9.63 -0.97
C GLN A 42 2.62 -8.90 0.23
N LEU A 43 3.91 -8.54 0.15
CA LEU A 43 4.59 -7.78 1.18
C LEU A 43 3.98 -6.38 1.35
N THR A 44 3.73 -5.68 0.24
CA THR A 44 3.28 -4.28 0.23
C THR A 44 1.79 -4.10 0.46
N SER A 45 0.94 -5.05 0.04
CA SER A 45 -0.52 -4.92 0.15
C SER A 45 -1.10 -5.47 1.46
N ALA A 46 -0.41 -6.41 2.11
CA ALA A 46 -0.91 -7.06 3.30
C ALA A 46 -1.00 -6.10 4.50
N HIS A 47 -2.06 -6.24 5.30
CA HIS A 47 -2.16 -5.58 6.60
C HIS A 47 -1.21 -6.22 7.61
N ARG A 48 -1.05 -7.54 7.54
CA ARG A 48 -0.05 -8.30 8.29
C ARG A 48 0.96 -8.87 7.31
N LEU A 49 2.23 -8.75 7.64
CA LEU A 49 3.28 -9.28 6.79
C LEU A 49 3.14 -10.81 6.67
N PRO A 50 3.35 -11.37 5.47
CA PRO A 50 3.29 -12.81 5.26
C PRO A 50 4.23 -13.54 6.24
N LEU A 51 3.82 -14.71 6.74
CA LEU A 51 4.62 -15.58 7.61
C LEU A 51 5.10 -14.97 8.94
N VAL A 52 4.91 -13.66 9.13
CA VAL A 52 5.25 -12.92 10.35
C VAL A 52 3.95 -12.27 10.83
N GLU A 53 3.45 -12.63 12.00
CA GLU A 53 2.16 -12.12 12.52
C GLU A 53 2.24 -10.65 12.99
N LYS A 54 3.11 -9.86 12.38
CA LYS A 54 3.33 -8.44 12.68
C LYS A 54 2.75 -7.57 11.58
N SER A 55 2.11 -6.49 11.97
CA SER A 55 1.70 -5.43 11.04
C SER A 55 2.86 -4.50 10.78
N PHE A 56 3.05 -4.10 9.53
CA PHE A 56 4.02 -3.09 9.14
C PHE A 56 3.38 -2.09 8.17
N TYR A 57 3.83 -0.87 8.28
CA TYR A 57 3.32 0.24 7.50
C TYR A 57 4.42 0.76 6.57
N PHE A 58 4.21 0.64 5.27
CA PHE A 58 5.11 1.20 4.27
C PHE A 58 4.70 2.63 3.92
N PRO A 59 5.43 3.67 4.40
CA PRO A 59 5.10 5.06 4.08
C PRO A 59 5.09 5.34 2.57
N GLN A 60 5.97 4.68 1.83
CA GLN A 60 6.14 4.81 0.38
C GLN A 60 4.92 4.36 -0.43
N MET A 61 4.05 3.56 0.20
CA MET A 61 2.79 3.11 -0.40
C MET A 61 1.63 4.11 -0.18
N HIS A 62 1.87 5.18 0.57
CA HIS A 62 0.89 6.24 0.77
C HIS A 62 1.11 7.35 -0.25
N VAL A 63 0.05 7.68 -0.91
CA VAL A 63 0.03 8.66 -2.00
C VAL A 63 -1.09 9.65 -1.77
N VAL A 64 -0.82 10.89 -2.14
CA VAL A 64 -1.81 11.94 -2.26
C VAL A 64 -2.17 12.04 -3.73
N SER A 65 -3.45 11.90 -4.07
CA SER A 65 -3.90 12.02 -5.46
C SER A 65 -3.69 13.45 -5.96
N PRO A 66 -3.50 13.64 -7.27
CA PRO A 66 -3.81 14.93 -7.86
C PRO A 66 -5.27 15.29 -7.60
N SER A 67 -5.63 16.55 -7.81
CA SER A 67 -7.01 17.00 -7.66
C SER A 67 -7.98 16.16 -8.49
N ILE A 68 -9.06 15.68 -7.85
CA ILE A 68 -10.13 14.92 -8.49
C ILE A 68 -11.36 15.81 -8.44
N PRO A 69 -11.78 16.42 -9.57
CA PRO A 69 -12.94 17.28 -9.59
C PRO A 69 -14.23 16.47 -9.40
N THR A 70 -15.16 17.00 -8.62
CA THR A 70 -16.52 16.50 -8.59
C THR A 70 -17.29 16.97 -9.84
N VAL A 71 -18.41 16.36 -10.08
CA VAL A 71 -19.36 16.77 -11.13
C VAL A 71 -20.64 17.19 -10.44
N ASP A 72 -21.17 18.34 -10.84
CA ASP A 72 -22.46 18.84 -10.36
C ASP A 72 -23.56 17.78 -10.52
N GLY A 73 -24.33 17.56 -9.47
CA GLY A 73 -25.38 16.55 -9.43
C GLY A 73 -24.91 15.10 -9.37
N GLN A 74 -23.60 14.83 -9.32
CA GLN A 74 -23.06 13.46 -9.23
C GLN A 74 -22.52 13.16 -7.82
N ALA A 75 -23.16 12.22 -7.14
CA ALA A 75 -22.86 11.86 -5.75
C ALA A 75 -21.60 10.98 -5.58
N TYR A 76 -20.76 10.83 -6.59
CA TYR A 76 -19.51 10.05 -6.48
C TYR A 76 -18.43 10.56 -7.44
N VAL A 77 -17.18 10.25 -7.10
CA VAL A 77 -16.01 10.34 -8.00
C VAL A 77 -15.32 9.00 -8.08
N ASN A 78 -14.55 8.77 -9.14
CA ASN A 78 -13.73 7.57 -9.25
C ASN A 78 -12.44 7.72 -8.44
N ALA A 79 -12.12 6.72 -7.63
CA ALA A 79 -10.83 6.64 -6.98
C ALA A 79 -9.72 6.39 -8.02
N PRO A 80 -8.46 6.80 -7.76
CA PRO A 80 -7.32 6.40 -8.56
C PRO A 80 -7.28 4.89 -8.77
N SER A 81 -6.90 4.44 -9.97
CA SER A 81 -6.99 3.02 -10.37
C SER A 81 -6.12 2.08 -9.54
N ASP A 82 -5.05 2.62 -8.93
CA ASP A 82 -4.13 1.89 -8.06
C ASP A 82 -4.53 1.95 -6.57
N THR A 83 -5.72 2.45 -6.24
CA THR A 83 -6.16 2.62 -4.87
C THR A 83 -6.48 1.29 -4.18
N LEU A 84 -5.67 0.89 -3.21
CA LEU A 84 -5.97 -0.21 -2.29
C LEU A 84 -6.98 0.25 -1.21
N ARG A 85 -6.69 1.35 -0.53
CA ARG A 85 -7.52 1.87 0.55
C ARG A 85 -7.44 3.39 0.63
N VAL A 86 -8.58 4.07 0.64
CA VAL A 86 -8.67 5.50 0.94
C VAL A 86 -8.55 5.71 2.45
N ARG A 87 -7.78 6.70 2.87
CA ARG A 87 -7.60 7.09 4.27
C ARG A 87 -8.33 8.37 4.60
N HIS A 88 -8.13 9.38 3.78
CA HIS A 88 -8.73 10.70 3.96
C HIS A 88 -9.13 11.27 2.62
N VAL A 89 -10.16 12.08 2.64
CA VAL A 89 -10.58 12.91 1.52
C VAL A 89 -10.66 14.34 2.03
N PHE A 90 -10.06 15.26 1.31
CA PHE A 90 -10.09 16.69 1.61
C PHE A 90 -10.73 17.43 0.44
N ASP A 91 -11.57 18.39 0.74
CA ASP A 91 -12.01 19.40 -0.22
C ASP A 91 -10.98 20.54 -0.22
N LYS A 92 -10.41 20.85 -1.38
CA LYS A 92 -9.49 21.97 -1.57
C LYS A 92 -10.19 23.27 -1.90
N THR A 93 -11.40 23.19 -2.43
CA THR A 93 -12.21 24.37 -2.81
C THR A 93 -12.68 25.08 -1.56
N THR A 94 -13.23 24.32 -0.60
CA THR A 94 -13.54 24.78 0.75
C THR A 94 -12.65 24.01 1.72
N PRO A 95 -11.45 24.51 2.09
CA PRO A 95 -10.43 23.71 2.74
C PRO A 95 -10.89 23.02 4.03
N HIS A 96 -11.36 21.79 3.91
CA HIS A 96 -11.72 20.95 5.05
C HIS A 96 -11.57 19.46 4.74
N LYS A 97 -11.45 18.67 5.80
CA LYS A 97 -11.43 17.21 5.71
C LYS A 97 -12.86 16.69 5.74
N LEU A 98 -13.21 15.83 4.79
CA LEU A 98 -14.48 15.14 4.79
C LEU A 98 -14.51 14.03 5.85
N ASP A 99 -15.62 13.89 6.55
CA ASP A 99 -15.84 12.82 7.50
C ASP A 99 -16.15 11.50 6.80
N TRP A 100 -15.61 10.40 7.33
CA TRP A 100 -15.96 9.09 6.81
C TRP A 100 -17.36 8.67 7.26
N MET A 101 -18.12 8.06 6.35
CA MET A 101 -19.42 7.45 6.63
C MET A 101 -19.47 6.00 6.13
N SER A 102 -20.27 5.15 6.77
CA SER A 102 -20.51 3.79 6.30
C SER A 102 -21.45 3.76 5.08
N ILE A 103 -21.29 2.78 4.19
CA ILE A 103 -22.19 2.58 3.06
C ILE A 103 -23.67 2.43 3.49
N PRO A 104 -24.02 1.62 4.52
CA PRO A 104 -25.40 1.56 5.00
C PRO A 104 -25.95 2.92 5.41
N TRP A 105 -25.13 3.78 6.03
CA TRP A 105 -25.57 5.13 6.38
C TRP A 105 -25.82 5.97 5.12
N TYR A 106 -24.91 5.93 4.13
CA TYR A 106 -25.07 6.62 2.85
C TYR A 106 -26.39 6.22 2.18
N VAL A 107 -26.62 4.91 2.00
CA VAL A 107 -27.85 4.38 1.39
C VAL A 107 -29.08 4.82 2.18
N SER A 108 -29.02 4.87 3.52
CA SER A 108 -30.13 5.33 4.34
C SER A 108 -30.46 6.82 4.14
N GLN A 109 -29.49 7.64 3.75
CA GLN A 109 -29.72 9.05 3.41
C GLN A 109 -30.29 9.22 1.98
N ASP A 110 -29.76 8.43 1.04
CA ASP A 110 -30.20 8.45 -0.36
C ASP A 110 -31.64 7.95 -0.53
N THR A 111 -32.05 6.93 0.24
CA THR A 111 -33.41 6.38 0.20
C THR A 111 -34.44 7.18 0.96
N ARG A 112 -34.06 8.14 1.79
CA ARG A 112 -34.96 9.13 2.38
C ARG A 112 -35.30 10.20 1.33
N ALA A 113 -36.15 9.85 0.41
CA ALA A 113 -36.47 10.48 -0.85
C ALA A 113 -36.98 11.96 -0.78
N ASP A 114 -36.87 12.63 0.34
CA ASP A 114 -37.30 14.04 0.48
C ASP A 114 -36.11 15.02 0.55
N THR A 115 -34.89 14.54 0.50
CA THR A 115 -33.73 15.43 0.49
C THR A 115 -32.60 14.81 -0.33
N THR A 116 -32.59 15.01 -1.63
CA THR A 116 -31.35 15.15 -2.38
C THR A 116 -30.65 16.40 -1.83
N ALA A 117 -30.00 16.27 -0.67
CA ALA A 117 -29.26 17.38 -0.12
C ALA A 117 -28.10 17.65 -1.08
N GLU A 118 -28.19 18.77 -1.80
CA GLU A 118 -27.13 19.27 -2.66
C GLU A 118 -26.31 20.31 -1.90
N GLY A 119 -25.02 20.35 -2.16
CA GLY A 119 -24.15 21.32 -1.52
C GLY A 119 -22.68 20.89 -1.49
N ALA A 120 -21.88 21.65 -0.75
CA ALA A 120 -20.47 21.34 -0.56
C ALA A 120 -20.27 19.97 0.10
N PRO A 121 -19.32 19.15 -0.36
CA PRO A 121 -19.00 17.84 0.21
C PRO A 121 -18.62 17.92 1.70
N LEU A 122 -19.26 17.12 2.55
CA LEU A 122 -18.95 17.06 3.98
C LEU A 122 -18.53 15.66 4.43
N LYS A 123 -19.07 14.63 3.77
CA LYS A 123 -18.83 13.23 4.14
C LYS A 123 -18.50 12.41 2.92
N TRP A 124 -17.80 11.31 3.14
CA TRP A 124 -17.44 10.38 2.09
C TRP A 124 -17.57 8.94 2.54
N SER A 125 -17.76 8.06 1.57
CA SER A 125 -17.69 6.62 1.72
C SER A 125 -17.02 6.00 0.51
N ARG A 126 -16.68 4.71 0.56
CA ARG A 126 -16.11 4.01 -0.59
C ARG A 126 -16.80 2.67 -0.81
N ASP A 127 -17.15 2.41 -2.06
CA ASP A 127 -17.54 1.10 -2.54
C ASP A 127 -16.83 0.80 -3.86
N GLY A 128 -16.07 -0.29 -3.88
CA GLY A 128 -15.26 -0.66 -5.04
C GLY A 128 -14.28 0.46 -5.43
N ASN A 129 -14.40 0.94 -6.69
CA ASN A 129 -13.59 2.04 -7.23
C ASN A 129 -14.27 3.41 -7.16
N ARG A 130 -15.40 3.53 -6.46
CA ARG A 130 -16.12 4.79 -6.30
C ARG A 130 -15.97 5.33 -4.88
N ILE A 131 -15.75 6.64 -4.81
CA ILE A 131 -15.81 7.42 -3.58
C ILE A 131 -17.12 8.19 -3.62
N TYR A 132 -18.07 7.77 -2.79
CA TYR A 132 -19.36 8.43 -2.63
C TYR A 132 -19.21 9.65 -1.73
N ILE A 133 -19.93 10.68 -2.05
CA ILE A 133 -19.85 12.01 -1.43
C ILE A 133 -21.23 12.42 -0.98
N PHE A 134 -21.31 13.04 0.19
CA PHE A 134 -22.55 13.58 0.72
C PHE A 134 -22.30 14.93 1.40
N PRO A 135 -23.15 15.94 1.20
CA PRO A 135 -24.25 16.02 0.20
C PRO A 135 -23.80 15.79 -1.24
N THR A 136 -24.76 15.58 -2.15
CA THR A 136 -24.45 15.56 -3.59
C THR A 136 -23.89 16.93 -3.98
N PRO A 137 -22.73 16.98 -4.66
CA PRO A 137 -22.12 18.25 -5.06
C PRO A 137 -23.06 19.08 -5.93
N ASP A 138 -23.26 20.35 -5.58
CA ASP A 138 -24.02 21.36 -6.33
C ASP A 138 -23.11 22.21 -7.25
N ALA A 139 -21.84 21.90 -7.28
CA ALA A 139 -20.82 22.55 -8.12
C ALA A 139 -19.60 21.63 -8.30
N VAL A 140 -18.60 22.13 -9.01
CA VAL A 140 -17.31 21.44 -9.11
C VAL A 140 -16.45 21.78 -7.88
N TYR A 141 -16.13 20.76 -7.09
CA TYR A 141 -15.21 20.82 -5.95
C TYR A 141 -13.96 20.01 -6.25
N ASP A 142 -12.79 20.52 -5.88
CA ASP A 142 -11.53 19.84 -6.06
C ASP A 142 -11.21 18.97 -4.85
N LEU A 143 -11.29 17.66 -5.02
CA LEU A 143 -11.00 16.70 -3.95
C LEU A 143 -9.56 16.22 -4.02
N GLU A 144 -8.90 16.17 -2.87
CA GLU A 144 -7.61 15.52 -2.67
C GLU A 144 -7.83 14.23 -1.88
N VAL A 145 -7.39 13.11 -2.43
CA VAL A 145 -7.58 11.79 -1.82
C VAL A 145 -6.24 11.26 -1.33
N TRP A 146 -6.14 11.01 -0.04
CA TRP A 146 -5.01 10.34 0.59
C TRP A 146 -5.30 8.85 0.66
N TYR A 147 -4.50 8.06 -0.02
CA TYR A 147 -4.77 6.64 -0.14
C TYR A 147 -3.51 5.79 -0.10
N ARG A 148 -3.69 4.52 0.23
CA ARG A 148 -2.66 3.49 0.05
C ARG A 148 -2.83 2.90 -1.32
N ARG A 149 -1.75 2.88 -2.10
CA ARG A 149 -1.75 2.29 -3.45
C ARG A 149 -1.43 0.79 -3.41
N VAL A 150 -1.85 0.10 -4.44
CA VAL A 150 -1.36 -1.23 -4.80
C VAL A 150 -0.02 -1.08 -5.50
N ALA A 151 0.97 -1.89 -5.16
CA ALA A 151 2.21 -1.92 -5.92
C ALA A 151 1.95 -2.42 -7.35
N ALA A 152 2.44 -1.68 -8.34
CA ALA A 152 2.44 -2.14 -9.72
C ALA A 152 3.39 -3.35 -9.89
N ASP A 153 3.16 -4.17 -10.91
CA ASP A 153 4.13 -5.19 -11.29
C ASP A 153 5.43 -4.54 -11.74
N LEU A 154 6.52 -5.07 -11.24
CA LEU A 154 7.86 -4.69 -11.67
C LEU A 154 8.14 -5.29 -13.03
N SER A 155 8.78 -4.54 -13.90
CA SER A 155 9.23 -4.98 -15.22
C SER A 155 10.62 -4.40 -15.53
N ALA A 156 11.41 -5.12 -16.31
CA ALA A 156 12.75 -4.72 -16.73
C ALA A 156 13.61 -4.17 -15.56
N SER A 157 14.20 -3.00 -15.71
CA SER A 157 15.10 -2.39 -14.72
C SER A 157 14.38 -1.64 -13.59
N GLN A 158 13.06 -1.75 -13.46
CA GLN A 158 12.33 -1.07 -12.38
C GLN A 158 12.75 -1.58 -11.01
N THR A 159 12.87 -0.66 -10.06
CA THR A 159 13.21 -0.95 -8.66
C THR A 159 11.95 -1.00 -7.80
N THR A 160 12.05 -1.63 -6.64
CA THR A 160 10.97 -1.66 -5.64
C THR A 160 10.74 -0.27 -5.05
N LEU A 161 9.50 0.03 -4.68
CA LEU A 161 9.14 1.31 -4.07
C LEU A 161 9.43 1.36 -2.56
N ILE A 162 9.67 0.21 -1.93
CA ILE A 162 9.75 0.10 -0.47
C ILE A 162 11.17 0.19 0.07
N GLY A 163 12.16 0.38 -0.80
CA GLY A 163 13.57 0.55 -0.43
C GLY A 163 14.40 -0.71 -0.60
N ALA A 164 15.71 -0.51 -0.78
CA ALA A 164 16.68 -1.58 -1.06
C ALA A 164 16.84 -2.59 0.09
N GLU A 165 16.56 -2.15 1.31
CA GLU A 165 16.64 -2.98 2.51
C GLU A 165 15.63 -4.13 2.52
N TRP A 166 14.54 -3.99 1.74
CA TRP A 166 13.50 -5.02 1.61
C TRP A 166 13.75 -6.01 0.48
N ASP A 167 14.73 -5.76 -0.39
CA ASP A 167 15.03 -6.64 -1.54
C ASP A 167 15.32 -8.07 -1.11
N GLY A 168 16.09 -8.25 -0.02
CA GLY A 168 16.37 -9.57 0.56
C GLY A 168 15.09 -10.30 1.02
N ALA A 169 14.17 -9.59 1.66
CA ALA A 169 12.89 -10.16 2.08
C ALA A 169 12.02 -10.58 0.88
N ILE A 170 12.01 -9.79 -0.19
CA ILE A 170 11.28 -10.12 -1.43
C ILE A 170 11.84 -11.40 -2.04
N ILE A 171 13.18 -11.51 -2.15
CA ILE A 171 13.85 -12.68 -2.72
C ILE A 171 13.58 -13.92 -1.87
N ALA A 172 13.71 -13.83 -0.54
CA ALA A 172 13.51 -14.96 0.35
C ALA A 172 12.02 -15.44 0.31
N LEU A 173 11.06 -14.51 0.29
CA LEU A 173 9.64 -14.85 0.16
C LEU A 173 9.33 -15.48 -1.22
N ALA A 174 9.93 -14.97 -2.29
CA ALA A 174 9.77 -15.51 -3.63
C ALA A 174 10.37 -16.92 -3.76
N ALA A 175 11.56 -17.15 -3.16
CA ALA A 175 12.22 -18.45 -3.12
C ALA A 175 11.39 -19.46 -2.32
N TYR A 176 10.92 -19.08 -1.13
CA TYR A 176 10.00 -19.88 -0.33
C TYR A 176 8.79 -20.35 -1.16
N LYS A 177 8.12 -19.43 -1.85
CA LYS A 177 6.98 -19.76 -2.72
C LYS A 177 7.36 -20.67 -3.88
N GLY A 178 8.52 -20.42 -4.48
CA GLY A 178 9.05 -21.25 -5.56
C GLY A 178 9.27 -22.70 -5.12
N HIS A 179 9.91 -22.92 -3.96
CA HIS A 179 10.12 -24.27 -3.41
C HIS A 179 8.79 -24.95 -3.00
N ILE A 180 7.87 -24.21 -2.39
CA ILE A 180 6.52 -24.74 -2.09
C ILE A 180 5.81 -25.18 -3.37
N TRP A 181 5.86 -24.38 -4.43
CA TRP A 181 5.23 -24.71 -5.71
C TRP A 181 5.84 -25.97 -6.35
N LEU A 182 7.15 -26.22 -6.15
CA LEU A 182 7.84 -27.44 -6.59
C LEU A 182 7.60 -28.66 -5.69
N GLY A 183 6.93 -28.49 -4.54
CA GLY A 183 6.79 -29.56 -3.54
C GLY A 183 8.05 -29.79 -2.72
N GLU A 184 9.05 -28.89 -2.75
CA GLU A 184 10.33 -29.00 -2.06
C GLU A 184 10.28 -28.37 -0.66
N TYR A 185 9.44 -28.91 0.20
CA TYR A 185 9.16 -28.33 1.52
C TYR A 185 10.39 -28.20 2.42
N ASP A 186 11.36 -29.11 2.31
CA ASP A 186 12.59 -29.03 3.13
C ASP A 186 13.50 -27.90 2.70
N ARG A 187 13.52 -27.57 1.40
CA ARG A 187 14.24 -26.41 0.87
C ARG A 187 13.52 -25.09 1.12
N ALA A 188 12.21 -25.12 1.28
CA ALA A 188 11.43 -23.94 1.61
C ALA A 188 11.65 -23.45 3.05
N LYS A 189 12.01 -24.33 3.99
CA LYS A 189 12.18 -23.97 5.41
C LYS A 189 13.23 -22.88 5.63
N PRO A 190 14.49 -23.03 5.14
CA PRO A 190 15.52 -22.00 5.33
C PRO A 190 15.13 -20.66 4.70
N ASP A 191 14.44 -20.64 3.55
CA ASP A 191 13.96 -19.41 2.94
C ASP A 191 12.90 -18.71 3.78
N LYS A 192 12.01 -19.49 4.43
CA LYS A 192 11.04 -18.96 5.37
C LYS A 192 11.71 -18.36 6.60
N GLU A 193 12.70 -19.04 7.17
CA GLU A 193 13.45 -18.57 8.33
C GLU A 193 14.19 -17.28 8.00
N GLU A 194 14.94 -17.24 6.89
CA GLU A 194 15.63 -16.07 6.42
C GLU A 194 14.68 -14.87 6.20
N TYR A 195 13.53 -15.11 5.54
CA TYR A 195 12.52 -14.07 5.38
C TYR A 195 12.05 -13.52 6.73
N THR A 196 11.75 -14.41 7.68
CA THR A 196 11.26 -14.02 9.00
C THR A 196 12.30 -13.21 9.77
N ASP A 197 13.57 -13.59 9.69
CA ASP A 197 14.68 -12.91 10.36
C ASP A 197 14.92 -11.52 9.76
N ILE A 198 14.96 -11.40 8.43
CA ILE A 198 15.12 -10.12 7.75
C ILE A 198 13.97 -9.17 8.13
N VAL A 199 12.72 -9.63 7.99
CA VAL A 199 11.55 -8.81 8.25
C VAL A 199 11.47 -8.38 9.72
N THR A 200 11.77 -9.30 10.65
CA THR A 200 11.77 -8.98 12.08
C THR A 200 12.85 -7.98 12.42
N GLY A 201 14.03 -8.14 11.84
CA GLY A 201 15.15 -7.20 11.98
C GLY A 201 14.76 -5.80 11.51
N LEU A 202 14.21 -5.69 10.30
CA LEU A 202 13.77 -4.40 9.74
C LEU A 202 12.69 -3.74 10.59
N ILE A 203 11.65 -4.48 11.01
CA ILE A 203 10.61 -3.93 11.89
C ILE A 203 11.21 -3.36 13.17
N ASN A 204 12.16 -4.04 13.78
CA ASN A 204 12.80 -3.59 15.01
C ASN A 204 13.62 -2.31 14.79
N VAL A 205 14.30 -2.16 13.64
CA VAL A 205 15.02 -0.93 13.28
C VAL A 205 14.05 0.24 13.13
N TYR A 206 12.98 0.06 12.34
CA TYR A 206 11.97 1.11 12.14
C TYR A 206 11.26 1.50 13.45
N ALA A 207 10.96 0.53 14.32
CA ALA A 207 10.34 0.81 15.61
C ALA A 207 11.26 1.64 16.53
N ARG A 208 12.56 1.43 16.48
CA ARG A 208 13.54 2.25 17.21
C ARG A 208 13.60 3.68 16.67
N GLU A 209 13.70 3.84 15.34
CA GLU A 209 13.72 5.16 14.71
C GLU A 209 12.46 5.98 15.05
N GLU A 210 11.29 5.34 15.12
CA GLU A 210 10.04 6.00 15.51
C GLU A 210 10.04 6.39 16.98
N SER A 211 10.59 5.54 17.87
CA SER A 211 10.76 5.86 19.30
C SER A 211 11.71 7.04 19.49
N ASP A 212 12.87 7.01 18.84
CA ASP A 212 13.87 8.07 18.93
C ASP A 212 13.33 9.41 18.42
N ARG A 213 12.52 9.43 17.37
CA ARG A 213 11.82 10.63 16.88
C ARG A 213 10.82 11.16 17.90
N ASN A 214 10.05 10.28 18.53
CA ASN A 214 9.06 10.68 19.52
C ASN A 214 9.74 11.25 20.77
N GLU A 215 10.85 10.68 21.20
CA GLU A 215 11.65 11.21 22.31
C GLU A 215 12.26 12.58 21.99
N ALA A 216 12.77 12.76 20.77
CA ALA A 216 13.31 14.04 20.31
C ALA A 216 12.21 15.12 20.26
N MET A 217 11.01 14.79 19.75
CA MET A 217 9.88 15.72 19.73
C MET A 217 9.41 16.11 21.14
N LEU A 218 9.41 15.17 22.11
CA LEU A 218 9.06 15.44 23.49
C LEU A 218 10.11 16.33 24.17
N ALA A 219 11.40 16.13 23.85
CA ALA A 219 12.48 16.97 24.36
C ALA A 219 12.36 18.43 23.84
N ASP A 220 12.07 18.61 22.54
CA ASP A 220 11.86 19.94 21.95
C ASP A 220 10.67 20.68 22.58
N ASP A 221 9.58 19.98 22.88
CA ASP A 221 8.38 20.56 23.51
C ASP A 221 8.67 21.01 24.96
N GLN A 222 9.60 20.37 25.64
CA GLN A 222 10.05 20.80 26.99
C GLN A 222 10.86 22.11 26.96
N TYR A 223 11.62 22.35 25.88
CA TYR A 223 12.39 23.61 25.71
C TYR A 223 11.51 24.77 25.23
N LEU A 224 10.35 24.49 24.62
CA LEU A 224 9.43 25.53 24.14
C LEU A 224 8.41 25.99 25.19
N ARG A 225 8.37 25.41 26.39
CA ARG A 225 7.56 25.91 27.50
C ARG A 225 8.42 26.85 28.38
N PRO A 226 8.35 28.18 28.20
CA PRO A 226 8.94 29.08 29.14
C PRO A 226 8.26 28.88 30.50
N ASN A 227 9.05 28.70 31.54
CA ASN A 227 8.61 28.60 32.92
C ASN A 227 7.53 29.64 33.20
N ARG A 228 6.33 29.20 33.50
CA ARG A 228 5.30 30.00 34.17
C ARG A 228 5.39 29.82 35.66
#